data_2a1f362f82ebcec6ff0a335234524e7b
#
_entry.id   2a1f362f82ebcec6ff0a335234524e7b
#
_cell.length_a   1.000
_cell.length_b   1.000
_cell.length_c   1.000
_cell.angle_alpha   90.00
_cell.angle_beta   90.00
_cell.angle_gamma   90.00
#
_symmetry.space_group_name_H-M   'P 1'
#
loop_
_entity.id
_entity.type
_entity.pdbx_description
1 polymer ?
#
loop_
_entity_poly.entity_id
_entity_poly.type
_entity_poly.pdbx_seq_one_letter_code
_entity_poly.pdbx_strand_id
1 'polypeptide(L)'
;SIKLLSGIGQPLIGRFLIYDALNMKFRELKLRKDPECPVCGTNPTVTKLIDYDQFCGIVQPAQDHSAGATVSATEITPVELKKKLDAGETPFILDVREPNEYQINKIPGSTLIPLGELPRRYQELPKDRQIVTQCKMGGRSAKAQDFLKTVGFTNVLNLKGGILAWIDTVDPSQPKY
;
A
#
# COMPACT_ATOMS: atom_id res chain seq x y z
N SER A 1 25.54 -2.83 -14.97
CA SER A 1 25.16 -2.55 -16.38
C SER A 1 26.29 -1.91 -17.18
N ILE A 2 26.95 -0.83 -16.72
CA ILE A 2 28.02 -0.14 -17.45
C ILE A 2 29.18 -1.08 -17.78
N LYS A 3 29.67 -1.87 -16.82
CA LYS A 3 30.75 -2.84 -17.06
C LYS A 3 30.40 -3.92 -18.08
N LEU A 4 29.13 -4.35 -18.14
CA LEU A 4 28.66 -5.33 -19.10
C LEU A 4 28.59 -4.75 -20.53
N LEU A 5 28.18 -3.50 -20.66
CA LEU A 5 28.05 -2.83 -21.95
C LEU A 5 29.38 -2.34 -22.50
N SER A 6 30.27 -1.85 -21.63
CA SER A 6 31.59 -1.31 -22.04
C SER A 6 32.69 -2.35 -22.13
N GLY A 7 32.50 -3.54 -21.55
CA GLY A 7 33.54 -4.56 -21.46
C GLY A 7 34.70 -4.20 -20.52
N ILE A 8 34.59 -3.11 -19.75
CA ILE A 8 35.64 -2.62 -18.86
C ILE A 8 35.51 -3.25 -17.48
N GLY A 9 36.61 -3.90 -17.02
CA GLY A 9 36.69 -4.52 -15.69
C GLY A 9 35.86 -5.80 -15.59
N GLN A 10 35.80 -6.35 -14.37
CA GLN A 10 35.06 -7.58 -14.10
C GLN A 10 33.68 -7.26 -13.48
N PRO A 11 32.58 -7.69 -14.11
CA PRO A 11 31.25 -7.55 -13.51
C PRO A 11 31.08 -8.53 -12.33
N LEU A 12 30.14 -8.24 -11.42
CA LEU A 12 29.83 -9.09 -10.27
C LEU A 12 28.89 -10.27 -10.65
N ILE A 13 29.06 -10.85 -11.83
CA ILE A 13 28.26 -12.01 -12.24
C ILE A 13 28.66 -13.22 -11.39
N GLY A 14 27.68 -13.87 -10.76
CA GLY A 14 27.89 -14.99 -9.85
C GLY A 14 28.56 -14.61 -8.53
N ARG A 15 28.59 -13.33 -8.19
CA ARG A 15 29.19 -12.81 -6.97
C ARG A 15 28.25 -11.82 -6.29
N PHE A 16 28.24 -11.82 -4.97
CA PHE A 16 27.49 -10.91 -4.14
C PHE A 16 28.42 -10.13 -3.23
N LEU A 17 28.39 -8.81 -3.29
CA LEU A 17 29.23 -7.94 -2.47
C LEU A 17 28.40 -7.41 -1.30
N ILE A 18 28.84 -7.69 -0.08
CA ILE A 18 28.28 -7.18 1.16
C ILE A 18 29.17 -6.05 1.66
N TYR A 19 28.55 -4.90 1.94
CA TYR A 19 29.22 -3.77 2.58
C TYR A 19 28.77 -3.66 4.03
N ASP A 20 29.73 -3.76 4.95
CA ASP A 20 29.52 -3.50 6.37
C ASP A 20 29.91 -2.04 6.66
N ALA A 21 28.91 -1.19 6.78
CA ALA A 21 29.10 0.24 6.96
C ALA A 21 29.72 0.60 8.32
N LEU A 22 29.48 -0.21 9.35
CA LEU A 22 30.02 0.05 10.70
C LEU A 22 31.54 -0.17 10.73
N ASN A 23 32.02 -1.21 10.06
CA ASN A 23 33.44 -1.57 10.03
C ASN A 23 34.13 -1.17 8.73
N MET A 24 33.44 -0.51 7.80
CA MET A 24 33.92 -0.09 6.48
C MET A 24 34.56 -1.26 5.71
N LYS A 25 33.99 -2.46 5.79
CA LYS A 25 34.53 -3.67 5.18
C LYS A 25 33.63 -4.18 4.07
N PHE A 26 34.25 -4.72 3.03
CA PHE A 26 33.59 -5.43 1.97
C PHE A 26 33.85 -6.94 2.10
N ARG A 27 32.81 -7.73 1.90
CA ARG A 27 32.87 -9.18 1.80
C ARG A 27 32.25 -9.61 0.48
N GLU A 28 32.97 -10.50 -0.22
CA GLU A 28 32.46 -11.07 -1.47
C GLU A 28 32.07 -12.53 -1.24
N LEU A 29 30.88 -12.89 -1.66
CA LEU A 29 30.32 -14.23 -1.64
C LEU A 29 30.17 -14.74 -3.07
N LYS A 30 30.52 -15.99 -3.33
CA LYS A 30 30.21 -16.65 -4.61
C LYS A 30 28.81 -17.17 -4.58
N LEU A 31 28.01 -16.76 -5.57
CA LEU A 31 26.67 -17.27 -5.79
C LEU A 31 26.74 -18.43 -6.78
N ARG A 32 26.16 -19.55 -6.40
CA ARG A 32 25.95 -20.68 -7.31
C ARG A 32 24.54 -20.62 -7.86
N LYS A 33 24.39 -20.96 -9.12
CA LYS A 33 23.05 -21.15 -9.70
C LYS A 33 22.38 -22.34 -9.01
N ASP A 34 21.15 -22.13 -8.55
CA ASP A 34 20.32 -23.20 -8.03
C ASP A 34 19.65 -23.94 -9.21
N PRO A 35 19.95 -25.24 -9.40
CA PRO A 35 19.30 -26.02 -10.47
C PRO A 35 17.79 -26.13 -10.33
N GLU A 36 17.25 -26.05 -9.10
CA GLU A 36 15.84 -26.14 -8.78
C GLU A 36 15.14 -24.77 -8.73
N CYS A 37 15.86 -23.70 -9.09
CA CYS A 37 15.27 -22.35 -9.10
C CYS A 37 14.04 -22.30 -10.02
N PRO A 38 12.87 -21.89 -9.52
CA PRO A 38 11.65 -21.84 -10.32
C PRO A 38 11.69 -20.85 -11.48
N VAL A 39 12.61 -19.86 -11.44
CA VAL A 39 12.74 -18.82 -12.47
C VAL A 39 13.83 -19.15 -13.50
N CYS A 40 15.00 -19.63 -13.05
CA CYS A 40 16.16 -19.78 -13.91
C CYS A 40 16.86 -21.14 -13.76
N GLY A 41 16.27 -22.10 -13.07
CA GLY A 41 16.78 -23.45 -12.88
C GLY A 41 16.79 -24.27 -14.17
N THR A 42 16.99 -25.58 -14.02
CA THR A 42 17.01 -26.51 -15.16
C THR A 42 15.60 -26.67 -15.77
N ASN A 43 14.57 -26.67 -14.93
CA ASN A 43 13.17 -26.77 -15.33
C ASN A 43 12.37 -25.58 -14.74
N PRO A 44 12.44 -24.38 -15.35
CA PRO A 44 11.76 -23.22 -14.81
C PRO A 44 10.24 -23.37 -14.88
N THR A 45 9.57 -23.16 -13.77
CA THR A 45 8.10 -23.19 -13.66
C THR A 45 7.48 -21.80 -13.81
N VAL A 46 8.24 -20.74 -13.53
CA VAL A 46 7.82 -19.36 -13.73
C VAL A 46 8.25 -18.90 -15.12
N THR A 47 7.36 -19.00 -16.10
CA THR A 47 7.62 -18.69 -17.51
C THR A 47 7.03 -17.36 -17.98
N LYS A 48 6.27 -16.69 -17.11
CA LYS A 48 5.63 -15.39 -17.38
C LYS A 48 5.89 -14.44 -16.21
N LEU A 49 5.84 -13.14 -16.47
CA LEU A 49 5.79 -12.15 -15.41
C LEU A 49 4.54 -12.39 -14.57
N ILE A 50 4.73 -12.46 -13.27
CA ILE A 50 3.61 -12.56 -12.32
C ILE A 50 3.01 -11.17 -12.14
N ASP A 51 1.75 -11.14 -11.78
CA ASP A 51 1.13 -9.92 -11.27
C ASP A 51 1.75 -9.60 -9.90
N TYR A 52 2.68 -8.66 -9.88
CA TYR A 52 3.40 -8.26 -8.67
C TYR A 52 2.47 -7.61 -7.65
N ASP A 53 1.42 -6.97 -8.09
CA ASP A 53 0.42 -6.36 -7.20
C ASP A 53 -0.31 -7.45 -6.43
N GLN A 54 -0.70 -8.52 -7.10
CA GLN A 54 -1.32 -9.69 -6.48
C GLN A 54 -0.33 -10.44 -5.57
N PHE A 55 0.91 -10.62 -6.01
CA PHE A 55 1.96 -11.29 -5.23
C PHE A 55 2.33 -10.53 -3.96
N CYS A 56 2.38 -9.21 -4.02
CA CYS A 56 2.63 -8.34 -2.87
C CYS A 56 1.40 -8.17 -1.97
N GLY A 57 0.31 -8.91 -2.23
CA GLY A 57 -0.93 -8.84 -1.48
C GLY A 57 -1.73 -7.56 -1.78
N ILE A 58 -1.38 -6.85 -2.84
CA ILE A 58 -2.20 -5.80 -3.41
C ILE A 58 -3.21 -6.51 -4.30
N VAL A 59 -4.30 -6.97 -3.70
CA VAL A 59 -5.43 -7.48 -4.47
C VAL A 59 -6.03 -6.30 -5.21
N GLN A 60 -5.69 -6.11 -6.48
CA GLN A 60 -6.53 -5.30 -7.34
C GLN A 60 -7.81 -6.10 -7.58
N PRO A 61 -8.98 -5.58 -7.22
CA PRO A 61 -10.22 -6.15 -7.73
C PRO A 61 -10.14 -6.07 -9.26
N ALA A 62 -10.47 -7.17 -9.92
CA ALA A 62 -10.46 -7.30 -11.38
C ALA A 62 -11.04 -6.04 -12.02
N GLN A 63 -10.28 -5.42 -12.93
CA GLN A 63 -10.76 -4.31 -13.75
C GLN A 63 -11.74 -4.90 -14.78
N ASP A 64 -12.99 -5.05 -14.40
CA ASP A 64 -14.07 -5.12 -15.36
C ASP A 64 -14.34 -3.70 -15.86
N HIS A 65 -13.87 -3.44 -17.08
CA HIS A 65 -14.31 -2.31 -17.86
C HIS A 65 -15.75 -2.56 -18.33
N SER A 66 -16.71 -2.38 -17.44
CA SER A 66 -18.11 -2.19 -17.84
C SER A 66 -18.70 -1.07 -17.00
N ALA A 67 -19.13 -0.03 -17.69
CA ALA A 67 -19.85 1.09 -17.16
C ALA A 67 -21.15 0.60 -16.49
N GLY A 68 -21.24 0.81 -15.17
CA GLY A 68 -22.42 0.49 -14.39
C GLY A 68 -22.08 0.52 -12.91
N ALA A 69 -22.12 1.70 -12.30
CA ALA A 69 -21.75 1.88 -10.89
C ALA A 69 -22.76 1.20 -9.97
N THR A 70 -22.51 -0.03 -9.57
CA THR A 70 -22.99 -0.53 -8.29
C THR A 70 -21.88 -0.32 -7.27
N VAL A 71 -22.02 0.70 -6.45
CA VAL A 71 -21.15 1.00 -5.31
C VAL A 71 -21.12 -0.26 -4.43
N SER A 72 -19.99 -0.93 -4.35
CA SER A 72 -19.80 -1.99 -3.37
C SER A 72 -19.98 -1.35 -1.99
N ALA A 73 -20.84 -1.91 -1.15
CA ALA A 73 -21.19 -1.38 0.18
C ALA A 73 -19.98 -1.30 1.16
N THR A 74 -18.77 -1.49 0.68
CA THR A 74 -17.54 -1.57 1.47
C THR A 74 -16.51 -0.50 1.12
N GLU A 75 -16.66 0.22 0.02
CA GLU A 75 -15.71 1.25 -0.42
C GLU A 75 -16.41 2.58 -0.67
N ILE A 76 -15.63 3.66 -0.59
CA ILE A 76 -16.04 5.01 -0.96
C ILE A 76 -14.95 5.65 -1.82
N THR A 77 -15.32 6.34 -2.89
CA THR A 77 -14.38 7.09 -3.72
C THR A 77 -14.00 8.43 -3.07
N PRO A 78 -12.83 9.02 -3.38
CA PRO A 78 -12.47 10.35 -2.88
C PRO A 78 -13.50 11.43 -3.22
N VAL A 79 -14.05 11.37 -4.43
CA VAL A 79 -15.07 12.34 -4.88
C VAL A 79 -16.37 12.23 -4.08
N GLU A 80 -16.80 11.00 -3.77
CA GLU A 80 -17.98 10.78 -2.93
C GLU A 80 -17.74 11.23 -1.50
N LEU A 81 -16.55 10.93 -0.94
CA LEU A 81 -16.17 11.43 0.39
C LEU A 81 -16.18 12.95 0.43
N LYS A 82 -15.61 13.61 -0.59
CA LYS A 82 -15.61 15.08 -0.70
C LYS A 82 -17.02 15.62 -0.74
N LYS A 83 -17.92 15.03 -1.54
CA LYS A 83 -19.34 15.44 -1.61
C LYS A 83 -20.03 15.34 -0.25
N LYS A 84 -19.78 14.27 0.52
CA LYS A 84 -20.30 14.12 1.87
C LYS A 84 -19.81 15.21 2.82
N LEU A 85 -18.52 15.49 2.79
CA LEU A 85 -17.92 16.56 3.60
C LEU A 85 -18.47 17.94 3.24
N ASP A 86 -18.67 18.23 1.95
CA ASP A 86 -19.23 19.49 1.45
C ASP A 86 -20.73 19.63 1.79
N ALA A 87 -21.46 18.52 1.88
CA ALA A 87 -22.84 18.47 2.34
C ALA A 87 -23.00 18.62 3.86
N GLY A 88 -21.89 18.77 4.60
CA GLY A 88 -21.89 18.91 6.06
C GLY A 88 -21.98 17.58 6.82
N GLU A 89 -21.89 16.43 6.14
CA GLU A 89 -21.73 15.15 6.82
C GLU A 89 -20.36 15.09 7.50
N THR A 90 -20.31 14.49 8.67
CA THR A 90 -19.07 14.38 9.48
C THR A 90 -18.65 12.93 9.68
N PRO A 91 -18.30 12.18 8.60
CA PRO A 91 -17.74 10.84 8.78
C PRO A 91 -16.43 10.94 9.55
N PHE A 92 -16.12 9.92 10.33
CA PHE A 92 -14.84 9.82 11.01
C PHE A 92 -13.77 9.27 10.04
N ILE A 93 -12.81 10.09 9.66
CA ILE A 93 -11.74 9.69 8.74
C ILE A 93 -10.58 9.15 9.55
N LEU A 94 -10.34 7.85 9.45
CA LEU A 94 -9.27 7.13 10.14
C LEU A 94 -8.08 6.92 9.20
N ASP A 95 -6.99 7.60 9.47
CA ASP A 95 -5.71 7.38 8.77
C ASP A 95 -4.91 6.30 9.49
N VAL A 96 -4.59 5.21 8.79
CA VAL A 96 -3.84 4.08 9.37
C VAL A 96 -2.39 4.00 8.87
N ARG A 97 -1.86 5.12 8.40
CA ARG A 97 -0.46 5.25 7.99
C ARG A 97 0.47 5.47 9.19
N GLU A 98 1.75 5.58 8.91
CA GLU A 98 2.74 5.94 9.92
C GLU A 98 2.79 7.47 10.15
N PRO A 99 3.25 7.93 11.34
CA PRO A 99 3.30 9.35 11.66
C PRO A 99 4.10 10.21 10.67
N ASN A 100 5.19 9.68 10.13
CA ASN A 100 6.00 10.35 9.12
C ASN A 100 5.25 10.57 7.80
N GLU A 101 4.41 9.60 7.39
CA GLU A 101 3.56 9.73 6.20
C GLU A 101 2.47 10.79 6.41
N TYR A 102 1.87 10.81 7.60
CA TYR A 102 0.82 11.76 7.98
C TYR A 102 1.30 13.21 8.04
N GLN A 103 2.58 13.42 8.37
CA GLN A 103 3.21 14.75 8.37
C GLN A 103 3.41 15.32 6.96
N ILE A 104 3.58 14.46 5.95
CA ILE A 104 3.79 14.90 4.57
C ILE A 104 2.49 15.44 3.97
N ASN A 105 1.40 14.70 4.12
CA ASN A 105 0.08 15.07 3.64
C ASN A 105 -0.99 14.37 4.48
N LYS A 106 -2.23 14.90 4.45
CA LYS A 106 -3.37 14.30 5.16
C LYS A 106 -4.69 14.81 4.62
N ILE A 107 -5.75 14.04 4.77
CA ILE A 107 -7.11 14.53 4.54
C ILE A 107 -7.48 15.43 5.72
N PRO A 108 -7.96 16.66 5.50
CA PRO A 108 -8.40 17.54 6.57
C PRO A 108 -9.43 16.87 7.49
N GLY A 109 -9.23 16.99 8.81
CA GLY A 109 -10.10 16.37 9.81
C GLY A 109 -9.88 14.86 10.04
N SER A 110 -8.89 14.25 9.39
CA SER A 110 -8.53 12.86 9.66
C SER A 110 -7.81 12.69 11.00
N THR A 111 -8.03 11.54 11.64
CA THR A 111 -7.36 11.12 12.87
C THR A 111 -6.38 10.01 12.56
N LEU A 112 -5.14 10.14 13.02
CA LEU A 112 -4.09 9.14 12.83
C LEU A 112 -4.15 8.08 13.94
N ILE A 113 -4.31 6.83 13.56
CA ILE A 113 -4.03 5.65 14.39
C ILE A 113 -3.32 4.64 13.50
N PRO A 114 -2.00 4.49 13.61
CA PRO A 114 -1.24 3.54 12.82
C PRO A 114 -1.84 2.13 12.86
N LEU A 115 -1.80 1.41 11.73
CA LEU A 115 -2.41 0.08 11.63
C LEU A 115 -1.92 -0.87 12.74
N GLY A 116 -0.63 -0.78 13.12
CA GLY A 116 -0.05 -1.57 14.21
C GLY A 116 -0.59 -1.23 15.60
N GLU A 117 -1.10 -0.02 15.82
CA GLU A 117 -1.69 0.43 17.08
C GLU A 117 -3.21 0.20 17.14
N LEU A 118 -3.86 0.05 16.00
CA LEU A 118 -5.31 -0.06 15.91
C LEU A 118 -5.91 -1.15 16.81
N PRO A 119 -5.32 -2.36 16.97
CA PRO A 119 -5.85 -3.37 17.85
C PRO A 119 -5.89 -2.98 19.35
N ARG A 120 -5.08 -2.00 19.74
CA ARG A 120 -5.06 -1.49 21.13
C ARG A 120 -5.91 -0.25 21.32
N ARG A 121 -6.21 0.46 20.23
CA ARG A 121 -6.82 1.79 20.25
C ARG A 121 -8.21 1.87 19.59
N TYR A 122 -8.72 0.78 19.03
CA TYR A 122 -10.03 0.79 18.34
C TYR A 122 -11.19 1.24 19.22
N GLN A 123 -11.05 1.14 20.54
CA GLN A 123 -12.07 1.60 21.49
C GLN A 123 -12.21 3.14 21.54
N GLU A 124 -11.20 3.88 21.06
CA GLU A 124 -11.25 5.35 20.93
C GLU A 124 -12.16 5.80 19.77
N LEU A 125 -12.50 4.87 18.86
CA LEU A 125 -13.28 5.18 17.66
C LEU A 125 -14.76 5.32 17.97
N PRO A 126 -15.47 6.30 17.34
CA PRO A 126 -16.90 6.49 17.51
C PRO A 126 -17.66 5.33 16.87
N LYS A 127 -18.65 4.79 17.58
CA LYS A 127 -19.53 3.71 17.09
C LYS A 127 -20.79 4.23 16.42
N ASP A 128 -21.12 5.48 16.65
CA ASP A 128 -22.35 6.18 16.21
C ASP A 128 -22.22 6.87 14.84
N ARG A 129 -21.02 6.91 14.30
CA ARG A 129 -20.71 7.56 13.01
C ARG A 129 -20.13 6.60 11.98
N GLN A 130 -20.29 6.95 10.72
CA GLN A 130 -19.57 6.26 9.65
C GLN A 130 -18.07 6.47 9.78
N ILE A 131 -17.30 5.40 9.71
CA ILE A 131 -15.83 5.45 9.69
C ILE A 131 -15.37 5.24 8.24
N VAL A 132 -14.49 6.12 7.78
CA VAL A 132 -13.79 5.96 6.50
C VAL A 132 -12.33 5.70 6.79
N THR A 133 -11.86 4.48 6.57
CA THR A 133 -10.46 4.11 6.72
C THR A 133 -9.67 4.53 5.49
N GLN A 134 -8.49 5.11 5.67
CA GLN A 134 -7.61 5.50 4.58
C GLN A 134 -6.15 5.16 4.87
N CYS A 135 -5.38 4.93 3.81
CA CYS A 135 -3.92 4.80 3.84
C CYS A 135 -3.32 5.37 2.54
N LYS A 136 -2.10 4.98 2.17
CA LYS A 136 -1.47 5.48 0.92
C LYS A 136 -2.27 5.11 -0.33
N MET A 137 -2.62 3.81 -0.51
CA MET A 137 -3.21 3.25 -1.74
C MET A 137 -4.45 2.38 -1.51
N GLY A 138 -4.92 2.22 -0.27
CA GLY A 138 -6.11 1.44 0.06
C GLY A 138 -5.86 0.07 0.73
N GLY A 139 -4.67 -0.54 0.59
CA GLY A 139 -4.43 -1.90 1.09
C GLY A 139 -4.34 -2.02 2.62
N ARG A 140 -3.60 -1.13 3.30
CA ARG A 140 -3.56 -1.09 4.78
C ARG A 140 -4.91 -0.74 5.37
N SER A 141 -5.64 0.18 4.76
CA SER A 141 -6.96 0.61 5.20
C SER A 141 -8.04 -0.45 4.98
N ALA A 142 -7.92 -1.31 3.96
CA ALA A 142 -8.77 -2.49 3.81
C ALA A 142 -8.58 -3.46 4.98
N LYS A 143 -7.34 -3.75 5.38
CA LYS A 143 -7.05 -4.57 6.56
C LYS A 143 -7.60 -3.95 7.85
N ALA A 144 -7.52 -2.63 7.99
CA ALA A 144 -8.11 -1.91 9.11
C ALA A 144 -9.64 -2.02 9.11
N GLN A 145 -10.28 -1.90 7.96
CA GLN A 145 -11.72 -2.07 7.80
C GLN A 145 -12.15 -3.48 8.23
N ASP A 146 -11.46 -4.51 7.74
CA ASP A 146 -11.77 -5.90 8.09
C ASP A 146 -11.63 -6.13 9.60
N PHE A 147 -10.53 -5.66 10.20
CA PHE A 147 -10.36 -5.73 11.64
C PHE A 147 -11.50 -5.03 12.39
N LEU A 148 -11.86 -3.80 12.02
CA LEU A 148 -12.94 -3.06 12.67
C LEU A 148 -14.28 -3.79 12.57
N LYS A 149 -14.58 -4.43 11.44
CA LYS A 149 -15.76 -5.28 11.28
C LYS A 149 -15.75 -6.47 12.25
N THR A 150 -14.60 -7.12 12.46
CA THR A 150 -14.51 -8.25 13.41
C THR A 150 -14.74 -7.84 14.87
N VAL A 151 -14.43 -6.58 15.22
CA VAL A 151 -14.64 -6.05 16.58
C VAL A 151 -15.96 -5.27 16.72
N GLY A 152 -16.89 -5.42 15.75
CA GLY A 152 -18.29 -4.99 15.85
C GLY A 152 -18.61 -3.62 15.28
N PHE A 153 -17.75 -3.01 14.49
CA PHE A 153 -18.09 -1.81 13.73
C PHE A 153 -18.81 -2.19 12.43
N THR A 154 -20.03 -1.73 12.24
CA THR A 154 -20.87 -2.09 11.09
C THR A 154 -20.83 -1.09 9.95
N ASN A 155 -20.51 0.18 10.22
CA ASN A 155 -20.52 1.27 9.24
C ASN A 155 -19.09 1.76 8.96
N VAL A 156 -18.29 0.91 8.30
CA VAL A 156 -16.88 1.18 7.96
C VAL A 156 -16.69 1.05 6.46
N LEU A 157 -16.20 2.10 5.82
CA LEU A 157 -15.85 2.13 4.40
C LEU A 157 -14.34 2.30 4.22
N ASN A 158 -13.79 1.71 3.17
CA ASN A 158 -12.41 1.91 2.75
C ASN A 158 -12.34 2.99 1.68
N LEU A 159 -11.45 3.96 1.84
CA LEU A 159 -11.21 4.98 0.80
C LEU A 159 -10.47 4.35 -0.38
N LYS A 160 -11.16 4.23 -1.50
CA LYS A 160 -10.62 3.63 -2.73
C LYS A 160 -9.42 4.41 -3.24
N GLY A 161 -8.27 3.73 -3.41
CA GLY A 161 -7.03 4.35 -3.84
C GLY A 161 -6.32 5.22 -2.80
N GLY A 162 -6.89 5.35 -1.59
CA GLY A 162 -6.27 6.03 -0.44
C GLY A 162 -5.98 7.51 -0.67
N ILE A 163 -4.95 8.03 0.05
CA ILE A 163 -4.57 9.45 -0.02
C ILE A 163 -4.06 9.85 -1.41
N LEU A 164 -3.44 8.93 -2.16
CA LEU A 164 -2.97 9.27 -3.51
C LEU A 164 -4.14 9.57 -4.44
N ALA A 165 -5.20 8.76 -4.42
CA ALA A 165 -6.39 9.03 -5.21
C ALA A 165 -7.12 10.30 -4.74
N TRP A 166 -7.11 10.60 -3.42
CA TRP A 166 -7.61 11.87 -2.89
C TRP A 166 -6.84 13.06 -3.45
N ILE A 167 -5.51 13.02 -3.44
CA ILE A 167 -4.66 14.06 -4.00
C ILE A 167 -4.93 14.23 -5.49
N ASP A 168 -5.04 13.14 -6.24
CA ASP A 168 -5.25 13.20 -7.69
C ASP A 168 -6.58 13.82 -8.08
N THR A 169 -7.63 13.62 -7.29
CA THR A 169 -9.00 13.96 -7.69
C THR A 169 -9.64 15.10 -6.91
N VAL A 170 -9.15 15.38 -5.70
CA VAL A 170 -9.79 16.34 -4.77
C VAL A 170 -8.86 17.47 -4.38
N ASP A 171 -7.62 17.19 -4.03
CA ASP A 171 -6.68 18.20 -3.52
C ASP A 171 -5.28 18.04 -4.13
N PRO A 172 -5.09 18.41 -5.40
CA PRO A 172 -3.82 18.27 -6.11
C PRO A 172 -2.72 19.20 -5.59
N SER A 173 -3.00 20.06 -4.62
CA SER A 173 -2.01 20.94 -3.99
C SER A 173 -1.10 20.22 -2.99
N GLN A 174 -1.53 19.05 -2.49
CA GLN A 174 -0.74 18.30 -1.52
C GLN A 174 0.39 17.51 -2.19
N PRO A 175 1.56 17.40 -1.52
CA PRO A 175 2.69 16.65 -2.06
C PRO A 175 2.39 15.14 -2.09
N LYS A 176 2.83 14.46 -3.15
CA LYS A 176 2.85 12.99 -3.23
C LYS A 176 4.20 12.45 -2.76
N TYR A 177 4.22 11.23 -2.25
CA TYR A 177 5.43 10.55 -1.77
C TYR A 177 5.44 9.06 -2.16
#